data_73d8ed76a5e6482317c6f1fe201ac0b5
#
_entry.id   73d8ed76a5e6482317c6f1fe201ac0b5
#
_cell.length_a   1.000
_cell.length_b   1.000
_cell.length_c   1.000
_cell.angle_alpha   90.00
_cell.angle_beta   90.00
_cell.angle_gamma   90.00
#
_symmetry.space_group_name_H-M   'P 1'
#
loop_
_entity.id
_entity.type
_entity.pdbx_description
1 polymer ?
#
loop_
_entity_poly.entity_id
_entity_poly.type
_entity_poly.pdbx_seq_one_letter_code
_entity_poly.pdbx_strand_id
1 'polypeptide(L)'
;ENEHAVRARKAEATSLRHLLTHHPKNIYCTTCCRAKCQRAPHRRKHHRFWKGKPEPTKFGDQVTADHIVAYGENSMGVTGHQAAVVFGDRATNYFDGFPLKGKTTPDTSHALRCFAGSERIARVWSDNSPELIATMIEGKVVHDLATQGQPQSNGRAERLVRRTMEGTKTLLLQAGLPGAFWPYAMKAYCFAQNTEVIDGDSAWNKRHEQGQFDGPAIPFGCLVDFKPQPAVA
;
A
#
# COMPACT_ATOMS: atom_id res chain seq x y z
N GLU A 1 19.08 22.00 15.89
CA GLU A 1 19.17 20.52 15.86
C GLU A 1 20.57 20.07 16.28
N ASN A 2 20.64 19.02 17.08
CA ASN A 2 21.91 18.46 17.55
C ASN A 2 22.66 17.84 16.34
N GLU A 3 23.92 18.15 16.14
CA GLU A 3 24.74 17.66 15.01
C GLU A 3 24.74 16.12 14.91
N HIS A 4 24.69 15.42 16.03
CA HIS A 4 24.62 13.97 16.08
C HIS A 4 23.30 13.46 15.45
N ALA A 5 22.17 14.11 15.73
CA ALA A 5 20.87 13.76 15.16
C ALA A 5 20.82 14.02 13.64
N VAL A 6 21.45 15.10 13.17
CA VAL A 6 21.56 15.40 11.73
C VAL A 6 22.40 14.34 11.02
N ARG A 7 23.52 13.94 11.60
CA ARG A 7 24.40 12.90 11.03
C ARG A 7 23.69 11.54 10.96
N ALA A 8 22.96 11.15 12.01
CA ALA A 8 22.17 9.93 12.03
C ALA A 8 21.09 9.91 10.94
N ARG A 9 20.34 11.00 10.78
CA ARG A 9 19.31 11.11 9.71
C ARG A 9 19.89 11.06 8.29
N LYS A 10 21.09 11.64 8.08
CA LYS A 10 21.78 11.54 6.79
C LYS A 10 22.21 10.10 6.49
N ALA A 11 22.74 9.38 7.48
CA ALA A 11 23.10 7.97 7.33
C ALA A 11 21.88 7.10 7.07
N GLU A 12 20.76 7.33 7.77
CA GLU A 12 19.51 6.64 7.54
C GLU A 12 19.01 6.84 6.12
N ALA A 13 19.10 8.04 5.54
CA ALA A 13 18.63 8.36 4.20
C ALA A 13 19.24 7.49 3.09
N THR A 14 20.42 6.91 3.35
CA THR A 14 21.15 6.01 2.42
C THR A 14 21.12 4.54 2.87
N SER A 15 20.45 4.22 3.97
CA SER A 15 20.32 2.84 4.45
C SER A 15 19.47 1.99 3.53
N LEU A 16 19.74 0.69 3.45
CA LEU A 16 18.94 -0.25 2.66
C LEU A 16 17.46 -0.21 3.06
N ARG A 17 17.16 -0.20 4.36
CA ARG A 17 15.79 -0.04 4.89
C ARG A 17 15.10 1.17 4.30
N HIS A 18 15.75 2.34 4.32
CA HIS A 18 15.16 3.56 3.80
C HIS A 18 14.99 3.50 2.28
N LEU A 19 15.96 2.95 1.56
CA LEU A 19 15.92 2.81 0.10
C LEU A 19 14.82 1.85 -0.39
N LEU A 20 14.44 0.89 0.43
CA LEU A 20 13.35 -0.05 0.10
C LEU A 20 11.96 0.58 0.32
N THR A 21 11.79 1.34 1.41
CA THR A 21 10.46 1.76 1.86
C THR A 21 10.22 3.26 1.76
N HIS A 22 11.30 4.05 1.79
CA HIS A 22 11.27 5.50 1.98
C HIS A 22 10.37 5.96 3.14
N HIS A 23 10.26 5.12 4.18
CA HIS A 23 9.46 5.41 5.37
C HIS A 23 10.30 5.25 6.65
N PRO A 24 10.19 6.22 7.59
CA PRO A 24 9.49 7.51 7.48
C PRO A 24 10.13 8.45 6.44
N LYS A 25 9.41 9.52 6.06
CA LYS A 25 9.98 10.55 5.16
C LYS A 25 11.24 11.14 5.78
N ASN A 26 12.34 11.10 5.04
CA ASN A 26 13.60 11.67 5.48
C ASN A 26 13.93 12.93 4.65
N ILE A 27 14.16 14.05 5.32
CA ILE A 27 14.45 15.36 4.69
C ILE A 27 15.79 15.40 3.94
N TYR A 28 16.70 14.48 4.27
CA TYR A 28 18.00 14.36 3.62
C TYR A 28 17.96 13.36 2.44
N CYS A 29 16.84 12.69 2.22
CA CYS A 29 16.61 11.88 1.02
C CYS A 29 15.98 12.74 -0.06
N THR A 30 16.70 12.99 -1.15
CA THR A 30 16.22 13.82 -2.28
C THR A 30 14.96 13.23 -2.92
N THR A 31 14.88 11.91 -3.04
CA THR A 31 13.72 11.19 -3.56
C THR A 31 12.49 11.41 -2.68
N CYS A 32 12.63 11.29 -1.34
CA CYS A 32 11.55 11.60 -0.41
C CYS A 32 11.08 13.05 -0.52
N CYS A 33 12.02 14.01 -0.63
CA CYS A 33 11.66 15.42 -0.73
C CYS A 33 10.90 15.73 -2.03
N ARG A 34 11.30 15.11 -3.15
CA ARG A 34 10.64 15.29 -4.46
C ARG A 34 9.29 14.57 -4.56
N ALA A 35 9.22 13.32 -4.09
CA ALA A 35 8.02 12.48 -4.23
C ALA A 35 6.96 12.78 -3.17
N LYS A 36 7.37 13.14 -1.94
CA LYS A 36 6.48 13.33 -0.78
C LYS A 36 6.34 14.81 -0.40
N CYS A 37 6.33 15.71 -1.39
CA CYS A 37 6.06 17.11 -1.16
C CYS A 37 4.58 17.31 -0.81
N GLN A 38 4.29 17.79 0.39
CA GLN A 38 2.93 18.01 0.88
C GLN A 38 2.72 19.46 1.27
N ARG A 39 1.48 19.95 1.09
CA ARG A 39 1.06 21.23 1.69
C ARG A 39 1.09 21.12 3.22
N ALA A 40 1.28 22.24 3.89
CA ALA A 40 1.25 22.29 5.35
C ALA A 40 -0.04 21.60 5.89
N PRO A 41 0.07 20.70 6.88
CA PRO A 41 -1.08 19.97 7.38
C PRO A 41 -2.01 20.92 8.14
N HIS A 42 -3.32 20.81 7.88
CA HIS A 42 -4.31 21.44 8.74
C HIS A 42 -4.32 20.77 10.12
N ARG A 43 -4.30 21.57 11.21
CA ARG A 43 -4.38 21.03 12.57
C ARG A 43 -5.68 20.24 12.74
N ARG A 44 -5.60 19.00 13.21
CA ARG A 44 -6.74 18.12 13.46
C ARG A 44 -7.46 18.52 14.74
N LYS A 45 -8.81 18.58 14.66
CA LYS A 45 -9.66 18.45 15.84
C LYS A 45 -9.78 16.95 16.17
N HIS A 46 -9.61 16.57 17.45
CA HIS A 46 -9.83 15.19 17.91
C HIS A 46 -11.27 14.78 17.66
N HIS A 47 -11.51 13.75 16.84
CA HIS A 47 -12.83 13.19 16.62
C HIS A 47 -12.98 11.82 17.29
N ARG A 48 -14.02 11.72 18.16
CA ARG A 48 -14.41 10.51 18.90
C ARG A 48 -15.37 9.62 18.09
N PHE A 49 -15.04 9.24 16.86
CA PHE A 49 -16.01 8.53 15.99
C PHE A 49 -16.09 7.01 16.20
N TRP A 50 -15.27 6.41 17.05
CA TRP A 50 -15.16 4.96 17.19
C TRP A 50 -15.61 4.38 18.53
N LYS A 51 -16.41 5.13 19.32
CA LYS A 51 -16.96 4.57 20.56
C LYS A 51 -18.00 3.50 20.24
N GLY A 52 -17.69 2.21 20.55
CA GLY A 52 -18.65 1.11 20.61
C GLY A 52 -18.50 -0.02 19.57
N LYS A 53 -17.58 0.07 18.59
CA LYS A 53 -17.28 -1.09 17.72
C LYS A 53 -16.07 -1.85 18.26
N PRO A 54 -16.11 -3.20 18.30
CA PRO A 54 -14.97 -3.98 18.74
C PRO A 54 -13.76 -3.70 17.82
N GLU A 55 -12.57 -3.60 18.42
CA GLU A 55 -11.33 -3.48 17.64
C GLU A 55 -11.07 -4.82 16.93
N PRO A 56 -10.66 -4.80 15.65
CA PRO A 56 -10.31 -6.00 14.91
C PRO A 56 -9.05 -6.63 15.52
N THR A 57 -9.03 -7.95 15.63
CA THR A 57 -7.95 -8.70 16.30
C THR A 57 -7.13 -9.55 15.36
N LYS A 58 -7.70 -9.99 14.23
CA LYS A 58 -7.03 -10.84 13.24
C LYS A 58 -7.24 -10.31 11.83
N PHE A 59 -6.41 -10.80 10.90
CA PHE A 59 -6.53 -10.48 9.49
C PHE A 59 -7.95 -10.80 8.97
N GLY A 60 -8.49 -9.90 8.18
CA GLY A 60 -9.81 -10.02 7.58
C GLY A 60 -10.98 -9.56 8.45
N ASP A 61 -10.79 -9.31 9.75
CA ASP A 61 -11.87 -8.80 10.60
C ASP A 61 -12.41 -7.45 10.10
N GLN A 62 -11.51 -6.57 9.68
CA GLN A 62 -11.86 -5.28 9.10
C GLN A 62 -10.82 -4.81 8.09
N VAL A 63 -11.21 -4.75 6.84
CA VAL A 63 -10.41 -4.28 5.71
C VAL A 63 -10.93 -2.92 5.23
N THR A 64 -10.04 -2.04 4.81
CA THR A 64 -10.40 -0.81 4.07
C THR A 64 -10.04 -0.99 2.62
N ALA A 65 -10.88 -0.45 1.71
CA ALA A 65 -10.65 -0.51 0.28
C ALA A 65 -10.88 0.84 -0.39
N ASP A 66 -10.08 1.14 -1.41
CA ASP A 66 -10.29 2.31 -2.26
C ASP A 66 -9.60 2.12 -3.60
N HIS A 67 -10.14 2.75 -4.65
CA HIS A 67 -9.59 2.70 -5.99
C HIS A 67 -8.64 3.87 -6.26
N ILE A 68 -7.66 3.58 -7.12
CA ILE A 68 -6.81 4.58 -7.77
C ILE A 68 -7.12 4.52 -9.26
N VAL A 69 -7.40 5.65 -9.88
CA VAL A 69 -7.59 5.75 -11.32
C VAL A 69 -6.46 6.58 -11.92
N ALA A 70 -5.80 6.03 -12.92
CA ALA A 70 -4.77 6.70 -13.68
C ALA A 70 -5.43 7.48 -14.83
N TYR A 71 -5.48 8.80 -14.68
CA TYR A 71 -6.07 9.67 -15.69
C TYR A 71 -5.03 10.06 -16.76
N GLY A 72 -5.41 9.90 -18.03
CA GLY A 72 -4.63 10.30 -19.18
C GLY A 72 -3.74 9.18 -19.75
N GLU A 73 -3.43 9.28 -21.04
CA GLU A 73 -2.66 8.29 -21.80
C GLU A 73 -1.27 8.02 -21.22
N ASN A 74 -0.62 9.07 -20.70
CA ASN A 74 0.71 8.98 -20.11
C ASN A 74 0.72 8.31 -18.72
N SER A 75 -0.44 7.99 -18.16
CA SER A 75 -0.58 7.33 -16.84
C SER A 75 -0.80 5.83 -16.95
N MET A 76 -0.94 5.29 -18.16
CA MET A 76 -1.12 3.86 -18.39
C MET A 76 0.14 3.09 -17.98
N GLY A 77 -0.07 1.99 -17.26
CA GLY A 77 1.00 1.06 -16.95
C GLY A 77 1.50 0.32 -18.19
N VAL A 78 2.77 -0.05 -18.23
CA VAL A 78 3.42 -0.76 -19.34
C VAL A 78 2.69 -2.06 -19.74
N THR A 79 1.92 -2.65 -18.84
CA THR A 79 1.09 -3.84 -19.05
C THR A 79 -0.38 -3.53 -19.33
N GLY A 80 -0.70 -2.27 -19.68
CA GLY A 80 -2.06 -1.83 -20.02
C GLY A 80 -2.96 -1.55 -18.81
N HIS A 81 -2.39 -1.44 -17.60
CA HIS A 81 -3.15 -1.11 -16.40
C HIS A 81 -3.51 0.39 -16.37
N GLN A 82 -4.77 0.70 -16.06
CA GLN A 82 -5.31 2.07 -15.99
C GLN A 82 -5.88 2.42 -14.62
N ALA A 83 -6.02 1.43 -13.76
CA ALA A 83 -6.52 1.60 -12.40
C ALA A 83 -5.78 0.69 -11.42
N ALA A 84 -6.00 0.90 -10.14
CA ALA A 84 -5.62 -0.04 -9.10
C ALA A 84 -6.68 -0.01 -7.99
N VAL A 85 -6.76 -1.08 -7.21
CA VAL A 85 -7.46 -1.09 -5.93
C VAL A 85 -6.47 -1.38 -4.82
N VAL A 86 -6.59 -0.68 -3.71
CA VAL A 86 -5.75 -0.87 -2.53
C VAL A 86 -6.63 -1.40 -1.41
N PHE A 87 -6.24 -2.53 -0.84
CA PHE A 87 -6.83 -3.11 0.36
C PHE A 87 -5.87 -2.98 1.52
N GLY A 88 -6.39 -2.69 2.72
CA GLY A 88 -5.58 -2.66 3.92
C GLY A 88 -6.32 -3.23 5.12
N ASP A 89 -5.71 -4.20 5.77
CA ASP A 89 -6.24 -4.81 6.97
C ASP A 89 -5.94 -3.93 8.20
N ARG A 90 -6.92 -3.84 9.07
CA ARG A 90 -6.83 -2.97 10.24
C ARG A 90 -6.12 -3.64 11.42
N ALA A 91 -6.26 -4.94 11.58
CA ALA A 91 -5.67 -5.66 12.70
C ALA A 91 -4.16 -5.81 12.55
N THR A 92 -3.73 -6.25 11.38
CA THR A 92 -2.32 -6.57 11.10
C THR A 92 -1.54 -5.40 10.51
N ASN A 93 -2.23 -4.37 9.99
CA ASN A 93 -1.70 -3.31 9.12
C ASN A 93 -1.14 -3.82 7.78
N TYR A 94 -1.39 -5.08 7.45
CA TYR A 94 -1.06 -5.63 6.13
C TYR A 94 -1.88 -4.93 5.05
N PHE A 95 -1.24 -4.54 3.96
CA PHE A 95 -1.94 -3.91 2.85
C PHE A 95 -1.33 -4.30 1.51
N ASP A 96 -2.14 -4.29 0.46
CA ASP A 96 -1.63 -4.56 -0.88
C ASP A 96 -2.38 -3.73 -1.93
N GLY A 97 -1.67 -3.37 -2.99
CA GLY A 97 -2.20 -2.68 -4.15
C GLY A 97 -2.26 -3.62 -5.36
N PHE A 98 -3.41 -3.67 -6.01
CA PHE A 98 -3.63 -4.52 -7.18
C PHE A 98 -3.83 -3.64 -8.41
N PRO A 99 -2.86 -3.60 -9.33
CA PRO A 99 -3.04 -2.98 -10.63
C PRO A 99 -4.17 -3.67 -11.41
N LEU A 100 -5.06 -2.88 -12.01
CA LEU A 100 -6.23 -3.33 -12.75
C LEU A 100 -6.17 -2.78 -14.18
N LYS A 101 -6.64 -3.54 -15.16
CA LYS A 101 -6.79 -3.03 -16.52
C LYS A 101 -7.88 -1.97 -16.63
N GLY A 102 -8.91 -2.08 -15.82
CA GLY A 102 -9.98 -1.10 -15.70
C GLY A 102 -10.60 -1.12 -14.33
N LYS A 103 -11.36 -0.07 -13.99
CA LYS A 103 -12.15 -0.02 -12.77
C LYS A 103 -13.46 -0.78 -12.99
N THR A 104 -13.38 -2.13 -12.94
CA THR A 104 -14.53 -3.02 -13.16
C THR A 104 -14.81 -3.92 -11.95
N THR A 105 -16.05 -4.39 -11.81
CA THR A 105 -16.42 -5.34 -10.74
C THR A 105 -15.64 -6.65 -10.83
N PRO A 106 -15.49 -7.31 -12.00
CA PRO A 106 -14.71 -8.55 -12.10
C PRO A 106 -13.24 -8.38 -11.69
N ASP A 107 -12.59 -7.31 -12.12
CA ASP A 107 -11.20 -7.03 -11.76
C ASP A 107 -11.07 -6.77 -10.25
N THR A 108 -12.00 -6.00 -9.68
CA THR A 108 -12.04 -5.69 -8.24
C THR A 108 -12.31 -6.96 -7.41
N SER A 109 -13.24 -7.81 -7.85
CA SER A 109 -13.54 -9.10 -7.22
C SER A 109 -12.35 -10.06 -7.26
N HIS A 110 -11.63 -10.09 -8.39
CA HIS A 110 -10.39 -10.86 -8.51
C HIS A 110 -9.31 -10.35 -7.52
N ALA A 111 -9.11 -9.04 -7.48
CA ALA A 111 -8.15 -8.42 -6.56
C ALA A 111 -8.49 -8.69 -5.09
N LEU A 112 -9.79 -8.65 -4.72
CA LEU A 112 -10.22 -8.99 -3.35
C LEU A 112 -9.90 -10.44 -3.00
N ARG A 113 -10.14 -11.39 -3.93
CA ARG A 113 -9.78 -12.80 -3.73
C ARG A 113 -8.27 -12.99 -3.57
N CYS A 114 -7.47 -12.30 -4.39
CA CYS A 114 -6.01 -12.32 -4.26
C CYS A 114 -5.54 -11.74 -2.91
N PHE A 115 -6.18 -10.66 -2.45
CA PHE A 115 -5.88 -10.07 -1.15
C PHE A 115 -6.26 -11.01 0.00
N ALA A 116 -7.43 -11.63 -0.06
CA ALA A 116 -7.91 -12.55 0.97
C ALA A 116 -7.05 -13.84 1.04
N GLY A 117 -6.61 -14.37 -0.13
CA GLY A 117 -5.96 -15.67 -0.19
C GLY A 117 -6.92 -16.78 0.25
N SER A 118 -6.50 -17.59 1.20
CA SER A 118 -7.33 -18.63 1.83
C SER A 118 -8.17 -18.11 3.01
N GLU A 119 -7.99 -16.87 3.41
CA GLU A 119 -8.61 -16.29 4.59
C GLU A 119 -9.95 -15.61 4.26
N ARG A 120 -10.85 -15.57 5.23
CA ARG A 120 -12.15 -14.92 5.07
C ARG A 120 -12.05 -13.45 5.43
N ILE A 121 -12.53 -12.58 4.53
CA ILE A 121 -12.77 -11.17 4.85
C ILE A 121 -14.17 -11.04 5.45
N ALA A 122 -14.25 -10.65 6.70
CA ALA A 122 -15.51 -10.50 7.39
C ALA A 122 -16.22 -9.18 7.06
N ARG A 123 -15.44 -8.11 6.94
CA ARG A 123 -15.99 -6.75 6.73
C ARG A 123 -15.04 -5.88 5.92
N VAL A 124 -15.61 -5.11 4.99
CA VAL A 124 -14.88 -4.09 4.24
C VAL A 124 -15.50 -2.72 4.47
N TRP A 125 -14.65 -1.72 4.64
CA TRP A 125 -15.01 -0.31 4.68
C TRP A 125 -14.48 0.38 3.43
N SER A 126 -15.35 1.02 2.65
CA SER A 126 -14.94 1.77 1.46
C SER A 126 -15.81 3.00 1.22
N ASP A 127 -15.49 3.74 0.15
CA ASP A 127 -16.39 4.70 -0.46
C ASP A 127 -17.60 4.02 -1.14
N ASN A 128 -18.51 4.83 -1.70
CA ASN A 128 -19.70 4.36 -2.40
C ASN A 128 -19.43 4.00 -3.88
N SER A 129 -18.26 3.51 -4.21
CA SER A 129 -17.93 3.06 -5.57
C SER A 129 -18.82 1.88 -5.97
N PRO A 130 -19.54 1.96 -7.12
CA PRO A 130 -20.43 0.88 -7.57
C PRO A 130 -19.72 -0.47 -7.71
N GLU A 131 -18.47 -0.46 -8.16
CA GLU A 131 -17.67 -1.66 -8.36
C GLU A 131 -17.32 -2.34 -7.03
N LEU A 132 -17.00 -1.56 -5.99
CA LEU A 132 -16.77 -2.09 -4.64
C LEU A 132 -18.06 -2.62 -4.03
N ILE A 133 -19.17 -1.90 -4.18
CA ILE A 133 -20.49 -2.37 -3.69
C ILE A 133 -20.84 -3.71 -4.33
N ALA A 134 -20.77 -3.83 -5.67
CA ALA A 134 -21.06 -5.06 -6.38
C ALA A 134 -20.12 -6.20 -5.94
N THR A 135 -18.81 -5.93 -5.83
CA THR A 135 -17.81 -6.90 -5.36
C THR A 135 -18.16 -7.44 -3.97
N MET A 136 -18.56 -6.59 -3.03
CA MET A 136 -18.89 -7.04 -1.66
C MET A 136 -20.19 -7.86 -1.63
N ILE A 137 -21.17 -7.52 -2.47
CA ILE A 137 -22.41 -8.30 -2.64
C ILE A 137 -22.07 -9.69 -3.18
N GLU A 138 -21.32 -9.78 -4.28
CA GLU A 138 -20.88 -11.04 -4.88
C GLU A 138 -20.09 -11.91 -3.90
N GLY A 139 -19.16 -11.30 -3.17
CA GLY A 139 -18.30 -11.94 -2.16
C GLY A 139 -19.01 -12.26 -0.85
N LYS A 140 -20.28 -11.86 -0.67
CA LYS A 140 -21.04 -11.96 0.61
C LYS A 140 -20.26 -11.41 1.80
N VAL A 141 -19.55 -10.30 1.57
CA VAL A 141 -18.76 -9.58 2.58
C VAL A 141 -19.61 -8.46 3.17
N VAL A 142 -19.59 -8.30 4.48
CA VAL A 142 -20.27 -7.16 5.12
C VAL A 142 -19.60 -5.86 4.67
N HIS A 143 -20.40 -4.96 4.08
CA HIS A 143 -19.89 -3.71 3.54
C HIS A 143 -20.37 -2.52 4.35
N ASP A 144 -19.45 -1.82 4.98
CA ASP A 144 -19.67 -0.53 5.62
C ASP A 144 -19.28 0.59 4.66
N LEU A 145 -20.24 1.43 4.31
CA LEU A 145 -20.02 2.56 3.39
C LEU A 145 -19.62 3.82 4.17
N ALA A 146 -18.72 4.58 3.59
CA ALA A 146 -18.41 5.91 4.07
C ALA A 146 -19.63 6.84 3.91
N THR A 147 -19.88 7.69 4.90
CA THR A 147 -21.00 8.64 4.85
C THR A 147 -20.72 9.69 3.77
N GLN A 148 -21.64 9.83 2.83
CA GLN A 148 -21.54 10.87 1.79
C GLN A 148 -21.45 12.26 2.42
N GLY A 149 -20.57 13.10 1.88
CA GLY A 149 -20.35 14.45 2.39
C GLY A 149 -19.53 14.54 3.68
N GLN A 150 -19.04 13.42 4.22
CA GLN A 150 -18.13 13.39 5.36
C GLN A 150 -16.75 12.77 4.97
N PRO A 151 -15.81 13.55 4.43
CA PRO A 151 -14.47 13.06 4.03
C PRO A 151 -13.74 12.33 5.16
N GLN A 152 -14.06 12.66 6.41
CA GLN A 152 -13.45 12.05 7.60
C GLN A 152 -13.80 10.56 7.75
N SER A 153 -14.92 10.10 7.18
CA SER A 153 -15.35 8.71 7.27
C SER A 153 -14.49 7.77 6.44
N ASN A 154 -13.89 8.23 5.34
CA ASN A 154 -12.98 7.44 4.48
C ASN A 154 -11.49 7.75 4.69
N GLY A 155 -11.15 8.61 5.64
CA GLY A 155 -9.79 9.14 5.80
C GLY A 155 -8.70 8.09 6.08
N ARG A 156 -9.07 6.84 6.40
CA ARG A 156 -8.11 5.74 6.55
C ARG A 156 -7.74 5.15 5.18
N ALA A 157 -8.74 4.85 4.34
CA ALA A 157 -8.53 4.38 2.98
C ALA A 157 -7.79 5.44 2.14
N GLU A 158 -8.21 6.71 2.22
CA GLU A 158 -7.52 7.82 1.54
C GLU A 158 -6.05 7.94 1.93
N ARG A 159 -5.72 7.79 3.22
CA ARG A 159 -4.32 7.80 3.66
C ARG A 159 -3.53 6.61 3.14
N LEU A 160 -4.16 5.43 3.08
CA LEU A 160 -3.53 4.23 2.56
C LEU A 160 -3.25 4.37 1.07
N VAL A 161 -4.22 4.83 0.28
CA VAL A 161 -4.06 5.16 -1.14
C VAL A 161 -2.93 6.17 -1.34
N ARG A 162 -2.95 7.28 -0.59
CA ARG A 162 -1.88 8.29 -0.68
C ARG A 162 -0.52 7.70 -0.38
N ARG A 163 -0.38 6.91 0.71
CA ARG A 163 0.86 6.23 1.08
C ARG A 163 1.36 5.32 -0.03
N THR A 164 0.46 4.53 -0.62
CA THR A 164 0.77 3.62 -1.72
C THR A 164 1.24 4.39 -2.96
N MET A 165 0.53 5.45 -3.36
CA MET A 165 0.91 6.28 -4.50
C MET A 165 2.26 6.99 -4.30
N GLU A 166 2.47 7.57 -3.12
CA GLU A 166 3.72 8.25 -2.79
C GLU A 166 4.89 7.27 -2.78
N GLY A 167 4.70 6.07 -2.20
CA GLY A 167 5.71 5.02 -2.19
C GLY A 167 6.03 4.51 -3.59
N THR A 168 5.02 4.24 -4.40
CA THR A 168 5.18 3.85 -5.80
C THR A 168 6.01 4.88 -6.58
N LYS A 169 5.64 6.17 -6.49
CA LYS A 169 6.39 7.26 -7.13
C LYS A 169 7.83 7.34 -6.63
N THR A 170 8.04 7.13 -5.34
CA THR A 170 9.36 7.17 -4.73
C THR A 170 10.27 6.08 -5.29
N LEU A 171 9.76 4.84 -5.39
CA LEU A 171 10.53 3.72 -5.97
C LEU A 171 10.85 3.95 -7.45
N LEU A 172 9.91 4.46 -8.23
CA LEU A 172 10.15 4.79 -9.64
C LEU A 172 11.23 5.87 -9.80
N LEU A 173 11.17 6.93 -8.99
CA LEU A 173 12.17 7.99 -9.01
C LEU A 173 13.55 7.51 -8.57
N GLN A 174 13.61 6.62 -7.58
CA GLN A 174 14.87 6.01 -7.13
C GLN A 174 15.48 5.13 -8.22
N ALA A 175 14.66 4.32 -8.87
CA ALA A 175 15.08 3.38 -9.93
C ALA A 175 15.42 4.09 -11.26
N GLY A 176 15.04 5.37 -11.43
CA GLY A 176 15.16 6.08 -12.70
C GLY A 176 14.23 5.51 -13.79
N LEU A 177 13.20 4.77 -13.42
CA LEU A 177 12.28 4.14 -14.34
C LEU A 177 11.14 5.06 -14.76
N PRO A 178 10.64 4.93 -16.02
CA PRO A 178 9.46 5.63 -16.48
C PRO A 178 8.22 5.37 -15.62
N GLY A 179 7.32 6.35 -15.56
CA GLY A 179 6.05 6.24 -14.81
C GLY A 179 5.22 5.03 -15.19
N ALA A 180 5.29 4.55 -16.43
CA ALA A 180 4.57 3.36 -16.91
C ALA A 180 4.89 2.07 -16.14
N PHE A 181 6.01 2.01 -15.41
CA PHE A 181 6.35 0.86 -14.55
C PHE A 181 5.66 0.89 -13.18
N TRP A 182 4.70 1.80 -12.96
CA TRP A 182 3.99 1.92 -11.70
C TRP A 182 3.32 0.62 -11.19
N PRO A 183 2.81 -0.30 -12.05
CA PRO A 183 2.21 -1.54 -11.56
C PRO A 183 3.20 -2.41 -10.77
N TYR A 184 4.43 -2.50 -11.25
CA TYR A 184 5.50 -3.27 -10.58
C TYR A 184 6.02 -2.54 -9.33
N ALA A 185 6.23 -1.23 -9.43
CA ALA A 185 6.67 -0.42 -8.31
C ALA A 185 5.66 -0.43 -7.15
N MET A 186 4.35 -0.44 -7.45
CA MET A 186 3.29 -0.55 -6.46
C MET A 186 3.38 -1.87 -5.68
N LYS A 187 3.51 -2.98 -6.38
CA LYS A 187 3.65 -4.31 -5.75
C LYS A 187 4.91 -4.39 -4.91
N ALA A 188 6.03 -3.94 -5.43
CA ALA A 188 7.30 -3.91 -4.70
C ALA A 188 7.21 -3.04 -3.44
N TYR A 189 6.56 -1.87 -3.52
CA TYR A 189 6.35 -1.01 -2.37
C TYR A 189 5.50 -1.66 -1.29
N CYS A 190 4.34 -2.23 -1.66
CA CYS A 190 3.46 -2.90 -0.72
C CYS A 190 4.17 -4.07 -0.03
N PHE A 191 4.89 -4.88 -0.80
CA PHE A 191 5.68 -5.98 -0.27
C PHE A 191 6.75 -5.51 0.73
N ALA A 192 7.57 -4.53 0.35
CA ALA A 192 8.61 -4.00 1.23
C ALA A 192 8.05 -3.44 2.54
N GLN A 193 6.89 -2.76 2.47
CA GLN A 193 6.24 -2.22 3.66
C GLN A 193 5.65 -3.30 4.57
N ASN A 194 5.15 -4.39 4.01
CA ASN A 194 4.60 -5.50 4.79
C ASN A 194 5.69 -6.33 5.48
N THR A 195 6.87 -6.42 4.86
CA THR A 195 8.01 -7.18 5.39
C THR A 195 8.91 -6.34 6.29
N GLU A 196 8.75 -5.01 6.32
CA GLU A 196 9.49 -4.13 7.23
C GLU A 196 9.15 -4.45 8.69
N VAL A 197 10.18 -4.73 9.49
CA VAL A 197 10.03 -4.96 10.93
C VAL A 197 9.98 -3.63 11.66
N ILE A 198 8.87 -3.35 12.32
CA ILE A 198 8.63 -2.13 13.11
C ILE A 198 8.24 -2.56 14.52
N ASP A 199 8.92 -2.04 15.54
CA ASP A 199 8.68 -2.37 16.95
C ASP A 199 8.75 -3.89 17.24
N GLY A 200 9.65 -4.59 16.56
CA GLY A 200 9.91 -6.02 16.73
C GLY A 200 9.03 -6.96 15.92
N ASP A 201 8.08 -6.43 15.13
CA ASP A 201 7.20 -7.26 14.32
C ASP A 201 6.87 -6.62 12.96
N SER A 202 6.46 -7.43 11.99
CA SER A 202 6.06 -6.99 10.66
C SER A 202 4.58 -7.26 10.39
N ALA A 203 3.99 -6.51 9.45
CA ALA A 203 2.62 -6.78 8.99
C ALA A 203 2.52 -8.16 8.32
N TRP A 204 3.60 -8.60 7.69
CA TRP A 204 3.74 -9.94 7.12
C TRP A 204 3.58 -11.02 8.19
N ASN A 205 4.38 -10.96 9.27
CA ASN A 205 4.30 -11.94 10.35
C ASN A 205 2.94 -11.91 11.07
N LYS A 206 2.39 -10.72 11.33
CA LYS A 206 1.05 -10.57 11.94
C LYS A 206 -0.07 -11.21 11.12
N ARG A 207 0.10 -11.29 9.80
CA ARG A 207 -0.87 -11.93 8.91
C ARG A 207 -0.64 -13.43 8.82
N HIS A 208 0.60 -13.87 8.58
CA HIS A 208 0.91 -15.25 8.19
C HIS A 208 1.31 -16.13 9.37
N GLU A 209 1.69 -15.55 10.52
CA GLU A 209 2.14 -16.25 11.73
C GLU A 209 3.28 -17.25 11.46
N GLN A 210 4.13 -16.97 10.46
CA GLN A 210 5.21 -17.84 10.00
C GLN A 210 6.61 -17.28 10.31
N GLY A 211 6.69 -16.26 11.14
CA GLY A 211 7.92 -15.53 11.42
C GLY A 211 8.14 -14.37 10.44
N GLN A 212 9.24 -13.68 10.62
CA GLN A 212 9.62 -12.56 9.76
C GLN A 212 10.04 -13.08 8.38
N PHE A 213 9.84 -12.25 7.35
CA PHE A 213 10.32 -12.56 6.01
C PHE A 213 11.86 -12.58 6.01
N ASP A 214 12.46 -13.70 5.60
CA ASP A 214 13.90 -13.96 5.57
C ASP A 214 14.53 -13.97 4.16
N GLY A 215 13.71 -13.68 3.14
CA GLY A 215 14.16 -13.63 1.75
C GLY A 215 15.06 -12.43 1.44
N PRO A 216 15.69 -12.41 0.25
CA PRO A 216 16.59 -11.33 -0.15
C PRO A 216 15.85 -9.99 -0.26
N ALA A 217 16.39 -8.95 0.37
CA ALA A 217 15.90 -7.59 0.27
C ALA A 217 16.65 -6.85 -0.84
N ILE A 218 16.02 -6.77 -2.01
CA ILE A 218 16.59 -6.14 -3.20
C ILE A 218 15.84 -4.84 -3.51
N PRO A 219 16.51 -3.68 -3.62
CA PRO A 219 15.85 -2.44 -3.99
C PRO A 219 15.21 -2.53 -5.38
N PHE A 220 14.01 -1.95 -5.53
CA PHE A 220 13.31 -1.93 -6.81
C PHE A 220 14.12 -1.21 -7.89
N GLY A 221 14.24 -1.85 -9.06
CA GLY A 221 14.92 -1.29 -10.23
C GLY A 221 16.46 -1.44 -10.22
N CYS A 222 17.04 -2.13 -9.24
CA CYS A 222 18.47 -2.45 -9.33
C CYS A 222 18.73 -3.55 -10.35
N LEU A 223 19.91 -3.50 -10.96
CA LEU A 223 20.40 -4.57 -11.84
C LEU A 223 20.69 -5.82 -11.00
N VAL A 224 20.18 -6.95 -11.45
CA VAL A 224 20.43 -8.25 -10.83
C VAL A 224 20.84 -9.27 -11.87
N ASP A 225 21.90 -10.02 -11.58
CA ASP A 225 22.24 -11.23 -12.31
C ASP A 225 21.56 -12.43 -11.64
N PHE A 226 20.87 -13.24 -12.43
CA PHE A 226 20.26 -14.45 -11.91
C PHE A 226 20.62 -15.65 -12.79
N LYS A 227 20.77 -16.80 -12.16
CA LYS A 227 20.94 -18.06 -12.88
C LYS A 227 19.56 -18.69 -13.08
N PRO A 228 19.04 -18.78 -14.33
CA PRO A 228 17.78 -19.45 -14.57
C PRO A 228 17.90 -20.93 -14.18
N GLN A 229 16.81 -21.48 -13.66
CA GLN A 229 16.74 -22.92 -13.46
C GLN A 229 16.83 -23.62 -14.83
N PRO A 230 17.54 -24.77 -14.94
CA PRO A 230 17.51 -25.56 -16.15
C PRO A 230 16.05 -25.90 -16.50
N ALA A 231 15.68 -25.73 -17.76
CA ALA A 231 14.37 -26.19 -18.22
C ALA A 231 14.26 -27.67 -17.88
N VAL A 232 13.22 -28.05 -17.17
CA VAL A 232 12.90 -29.47 -16.96
C VAL A 232 12.47 -30.00 -18.33
N ALA A 233 13.29 -30.88 -18.90
CA ALA A 233 13.06 -31.52 -20.18
C ALA A 233 11.87 -32.51 -20.11
#